data_6cc0104128886fd98c8bf47f15ae3e4f
#
_entry.id   6cc0104128886fd98c8bf47f15ae3e4f
#
_cell.length_a   1.000
_cell.length_b   1.000
_cell.length_c   1.000
_cell.angle_alpha   90.00
_cell.angle_beta   90.00
_cell.angle_gamma   90.00
#
_symmetry.space_group_name_H-M   'P 1'
#
loop_
_entity.id
_entity.type
_entity.pdbx_description
1 polymer ?
#
loop_
_entity_poly.entity_id
_entity_poly.type
_entity_poly.pdbx_seq_one_letter_code
_entity_poly.pdbx_strand_id
1 'polypeptide(L)'
;VLKCDFIFVCVPTPMNKDGSQNKDFIENVFKKSKKGSIYIIKSTILPGTTKKIQSDYPDLDIIFSPEFLTERTAKLDILTQTRIILGGDSTITNKVRKLFEQRFMNKTIIETDSTTAEFIKYMNNTFFASKVSIMNEFYRLAKKVGVDWDTALYGFVSDQRIGDSHLHV
;
A
#
# COMPACT_ATOMS: atom_id res chain seq x y z
N VAL A 1 2.26 -16.28 23.77
CA VAL A 1 2.02 -15.93 22.36
C VAL A 1 0.97 -16.87 21.83
N LEU A 2 -0.21 -16.37 21.46
CA LEU A 2 -1.26 -17.12 20.81
C LEU A 2 -0.68 -17.79 19.55
N LYS A 3 -0.98 -19.09 19.34
CA LYS A 3 -0.66 -19.77 18.08
C LYS A 3 -1.60 -19.21 17.02
N CYS A 4 -1.05 -18.44 16.09
CA CYS A 4 -1.78 -17.88 14.96
C CYS A 4 -1.16 -18.43 13.68
N ASP A 5 -1.99 -18.83 12.71
CA ASP A 5 -1.52 -19.29 11.41
C ASP A 5 -1.06 -18.12 10.55
N PHE A 6 -1.69 -16.95 10.71
CA PHE A 6 -1.41 -15.73 9.97
C PHE A 6 -1.19 -14.55 10.91
N ILE A 7 -0.13 -13.78 10.66
CA ILE A 7 0.24 -12.60 11.44
C ILE A 7 0.34 -11.40 10.50
N PHE A 8 -0.55 -10.42 10.67
CA PHE A 8 -0.51 -9.17 9.92
C PHE A 8 0.44 -8.18 10.60
N VAL A 9 1.49 -7.79 9.88
CA VAL A 9 2.49 -6.83 10.36
C VAL A 9 2.11 -5.44 9.87
N CYS A 10 1.52 -4.63 10.76
CA CYS A 10 0.99 -3.30 10.48
C CYS A 10 1.66 -2.26 11.39
N VAL A 11 2.98 -2.21 11.40
CA VAL A 11 3.76 -1.30 12.23
C VAL A 11 4.09 0.01 11.51
N PRO A 12 4.29 1.12 12.22
CA PRO A 12 4.74 2.37 11.61
C PRO A 12 6.12 2.24 10.95
N THR A 13 6.31 2.95 9.85
CA THR A 13 7.60 3.06 9.15
C THR A 13 7.88 4.54 8.84
N PRO A 14 8.12 5.37 9.88
CA PRO A 14 8.28 6.80 9.72
C PRO A 14 9.57 7.14 8.98
N MET A 15 9.62 8.38 8.46
CA MET A 15 10.82 8.92 7.85
C MET A 15 11.79 9.43 8.93
N ASN A 16 13.06 9.10 8.81
CA ASN A 16 14.15 9.65 9.60
C ASN A 16 14.46 11.11 9.16
N LYS A 17 15.25 11.83 9.96
CA LYS A 17 15.65 13.22 9.66
C LYS A 17 16.45 13.37 8.36
N ASP A 18 17.14 12.34 7.92
CA ASP A 18 17.92 12.29 6.69
C ASP A 18 17.10 11.88 5.45
N GLY A 19 15.78 11.70 5.61
CA GLY A 19 14.87 11.26 4.55
C GLY A 19 14.79 9.74 4.35
N SER A 20 15.62 8.96 5.04
CA SER A 20 15.55 7.49 4.97
C SER A 20 14.35 6.94 5.74
N GLN A 21 13.92 5.73 5.40
CA GLN A 21 12.85 5.06 6.13
C GLN A 21 13.38 4.44 7.43
N ASN A 22 12.71 4.71 8.55
CA ASN A 22 12.99 4.02 9.81
C ASN A 22 12.42 2.59 9.74
N LYS A 23 13.29 1.61 9.95
CA LYS A 23 12.96 0.17 9.89
C LYS A 23 12.91 -0.51 11.27
N ASP A 24 13.19 0.21 12.34
CA ASP A 24 13.34 -0.36 13.69
C ASP A 24 12.10 -1.14 14.12
N PHE A 25 10.90 -0.60 13.85
CA PHE A 25 9.65 -1.24 14.23
C PHE A 25 9.48 -2.59 13.53
N ILE A 26 9.73 -2.64 12.22
CA ILE A 26 9.56 -3.88 11.45
C ILE A 26 10.66 -4.90 11.79
N GLU A 27 11.89 -4.47 11.97
CA GLU A 27 12.99 -5.34 12.39
C GLU A 27 12.72 -5.94 13.77
N ASN A 28 12.19 -5.16 14.71
CA ASN A 28 11.82 -5.65 16.04
C ASN A 28 10.70 -6.70 16.02
N VAL A 29 9.79 -6.66 15.03
CA VAL A 29 8.82 -7.74 14.83
C VAL A 29 9.54 -9.03 14.49
N PHE A 30 10.44 -9.01 13.49
CA PHE A 30 11.09 -10.21 13.00
C PHE A 30 12.13 -10.79 13.97
N LYS A 31 12.81 -9.95 14.76
CA LYS A 31 13.66 -10.42 15.89
C LYS A 31 12.90 -11.28 16.92
N LYS A 32 11.58 -11.07 17.05
CA LYS A 32 10.72 -11.80 18.00
C LYS A 32 9.85 -12.87 17.33
N SER A 33 9.95 -12.99 16.01
CA SER A 33 9.13 -13.90 15.21
C SER A 33 9.55 -15.37 15.40
N LYS A 34 8.60 -16.27 15.18
CA LYS A 34 8.78 -17.73 15.33
C LYS A 34 8.24 -18.44 14.10
N LYS A 35 8.82 -19.61 13.79
CA LYS A 35 8.33 -20.51 12.75
C LYS A 35 6.89 -20.98 13.00
N GLY A 36 6.19 -21.34 11.94
CA GLY A 36 4.86 -21.94 11.98
C GLY A 36 3.71 -20.99 11.75
N SER A 37 4.01 -19.69 11.53
CA SER A 37 3.03 -18.67 11.10
C SER A 37 3.47 -18.03 9.80
N ILE A 38 2.53 -17.58 8.99
CA ILE A 38 2.79 -16.76 7.82
C ILE A 38 2.71 -15.28 8.22
N TYR A 39 3.78 -14.53 8.00
CA TYR A 39 3.86 -13.09 8.27
C TYR A 39 3.48 -12.31 7.02
N ILE A 40 2.41 -11.53 7.12
CA ILE A 40 1.86 -10.72 6.03
C ILE A 40 2.20 -9.25 6.34
N ILE A 41 3.22 -8.71 5.67
CA ILE A 41 3.63 -7.32 5.85
C ILE A 41 2.63 -6.41 5.14
N LYS A 42 1.98 -5.53 5.90
CA LYS A 42 1.06 -4.50 5.42
C LYS A 42 1.68 -3.10 5.47
N SER A 43 2.71 -2.92 6.31
CA SER A 43 3.43 -1.65 6.44
C SER A 43 4.07 -1.24 5.12
N THR A 44 4.03 0.05 4.79
CA THR A 44 4.70 0.58 3.60
C THR A 44 6.22 0.49 3.79
N ILE A 45 6.89 -0.28 2.95
CA ILE A 45 8.33 -0.54 3.00
C ILE A 45 8.96 -0.38 1.62
N LEU A 46 10.24 -0.04 1.58
CA LEU A 46 10.99 0.15 0.33
C LEU A 46 11.08 -1.15 -0.47
N PRO A 47 11.02 -1.09 -1.82
CA PRO A 47 11.21 -2.25 -2.68
C PRO A 47 12.48 -3.03 -2.35
N GLY A 48 12.35 -4.37 -2.21
CA GLY A 48 13.42 -5.29 -1.81
C GLY A 48 13.51 -5.54 -0.31
N THR A 49 12.75 -4.82 0.54
CA THR A 49 12.81 -4.98 2.00
C THR A 49 12.33 -6.36 2.43
N THR A 50 11.22 -6.86 1.91
CA THR A 50 10.71 -8.22 2.23
C THR A 50 11.72 -9.29 1.85
N LYS A 51 12.34 -9.17 0.69
CA LYS A 51 13.37 -10.10 0.22
C LYS A 51 14.58 -10.11 1.16
N LYS A 52 14.99 -8.93 1.65
CA LYS A 52 16.07 -8.82 2.63
C LYS A 52 15.68 -9.49 3.94
N ILE A 53 14.50 -9.19 4.48
CA ILE A 53 14.02 -9.80 5.74
C ILE A 53 13.93 -11.33 5.58
N GLN A 54 13.43 -11.83 4.43
CA GLN A 54 13.37 -13.26 4.16
C GLN A 54 14.76 -13.90 4.14
N SER A 55 15.77 -13.20 3.62
CA SER A 55 17.16 -13.66 3.64
C SER A 55 17.76 -13.70 5.05
N ASP A 56 17.42 -12.70 5.88
CA ASP A 56 17.89 -12.62 7.27
C ASP A 56 17.16 -13.66 8.18
N TYR A 57 15.94 -14.05 7.80
CA TYR A 57 15.10 -15.03 8.53
C TYR A 57 14.59 -16.13 7.58
N PRO A 58 15.45 -17.01 7.06
CA PRO A 58 15.12 -17.98 6.00
C PRO A 58 14.09 -19.03 6.43
N ASP A 59 13.91 -19.19 7.72
CA ASP A 59 12.98 -20.17 8.32
C ASP A 59 11.55 -19.63 8.52
N LEU A 60 11.29 -18.38 8.21
CA LEU A 60 9.98 -17.76 8.33
C LEU A 60 9.27 -17.71 6.96
N ASP A 61 7.97 -17.90 6.97
CA ASP A 61 7.10 -17.68 5.81
C ASP A 61 6.69 -16.19 5.79
N ILE A 62 7.24 -15.38 4.86
CA ILE A 62 7.02 -13.94 4.81
C ILE A 62 6.50 -13.54 3.43
N ILE A 63 5.41 -12.76 3.40
CA ILE A 63 4.92 -12.12 2.19
C ILE A 63 4.63 -10.64 2.43
N PHE A 64 4.56 -9.88 1.35
CA PHE A 64 4.11 -8.51 1.34
C PHE A 64 2.70 -8.40 0.75
N SER A 65 1.80 -7.71 1.42
CA SER A 65 0.45 -7.44 0.91
C SER A 65 0.07 -6.00 1.22
N PRO A 66 0.35 -5.04 0.31
CA PRO A 66 0.09 -3.63 0.54
C PRO A 66 -1.39 -3.34 0.81
N GLU A 67 -1.64 -2.23 1.46
CA GLU A 67 -2.95 -1.61 1.57
C GLU A 67 -3.02 -0.35 0.68
N PHE A 68 -4.22 0.03 0.25
CA PHE A 68 -4.49 1.21 -0.56
C PHE A 68 -5.65 2.02 0.06
N LEU A 69 -5.60 2.17 1.38
CA LEU A 69 -6.66 2.77 2.18
C LEU A 69 -6.41 4.26 2.37
N THR A 70 -7.48 5.04 2.41
CA THR A 70 -7.47 6.42 2.86
C THR A 70 -7.74 6.46 4.36
N GLU A 71 -6.99 7.22 5.13
CA GLU A 71 -7.08 7.26 6.59
C GLU A 71 -8.52 7.51 7.08
N ARG A 72 -9.23 8.44 6.43
CA ARG A 72 -10.62 8.80 6.80
C ARG A 72 -11.64 7.70 6.52
N THR A 73 -11.42 6.90 5.47
CA THR A 73 -12.39 5.91 4.95
C THR A 73 -11.87 4.48 5.02
N ALA A 74 -10.81 4.22 5.79
CA ALA A 74 -10.11 2.94 5.81
C ALA A 74 -11.01 1.71 5.97
N LYS A 75 -12.05 1.79 6.83
CA LYS A 75 -13.00 0.69 7.03
C LYS A 75 -13.86 0.42 5.78
N LEU A 76 -14.27 1.47 5.09
CA LEU A 76 -15.03 1.36 3.84
C LEU A 76 -14.11 0.87 2.73
N ASP A 77 -12.92 1.47 2.60
CA ASP A 77 -11.97 1.16 1.54
C ASP A 77 -11.55 -0.31 1.56
N ILE A 78 -11.35 -0.92 2.73
CA ILE A 78 -11.01 -2.35 2.81
C ILE A 78 -12.16 -3.24 2.32
N LEU A 79 -13.41 -2.83 2.51
CA LEU A 79 -14.57 -3.58 2.04
C LEU A 79 -14.82 -3.38 0.55
N THR A 80 -14.58 -2.18 0.04
CA THR A 80 -14.85 -1.78 -1.34
C THR A 80 -13.65 -1.92 -2.27
N GLN A 81 -12.45 -2.21 -1.76
CA GLN A 81 -11.26 -2.41 -2.58
C GLN A 81 -11.52 -3.36 -3.75
N THR A 82 -11.02 -3.03 -4.93
CA THR A 82 -11.24 -3.82 -6.15
C THR A 82 -10.20 -4.92 -6.33
N ARG A 83 -9.02 -4.76 -5.73
CA ARG A 83 -7.90 -5.69 -5.86
C ARG A 83 -7.16 -5.89 -4.54
N ILE A 84 -6.56 -7.06 -4.42
CA ILE A 84 -5.61 -7.43 -3.35
C ILE A 84 -4.32 -7.85 -4.04
N ILE A 85 -3.18 -7.40 -3.54
CA ILE A 85 -1.86 -7.76 -4.08
C ILE A 85 -1.14 -8.62 -3.04
N LEU A 86 -0.59 -9.73 -3.49
CA LEU A 86 0.18 -10.67 -2.69
C LEU A 86 1.56 -10.85 -3.35
N GLY A 87 2.60 -10.43 -2.64
CA GLY A 87 3.98 -10.51 -3.13
C GLY A 87 4.84 -11.43 -2.29
N GLY A 88 5.38 -12.48 -2.89
CA GLY A 88 6.25 -13.44 -2.22
C GLY A 88 6.35 -14.77 -2.94
N ASP A 89 6.78 -15.80 -2.22
CA ASP A 89 6.80 -17.17 -2.74
C ASP A 89 5.39 -17.66 -3.06
N SER A 90 5.23 -18.30 -4.23
CA SER A 90 3.92 -18.73 -4.73
C SER A 90 3.23 -19.76 -3.83
N THR A 91 3.99 -20.60 -3.13
CA THR A 91 3.41 -21.59 -2.21
C THR A 91 2.80 -20.93 -0.99
N ILE A 92 3.37 -19.80 -0.55
CA ILE A 92 2.91 -19.03 0.61
C ILE A 92 1.78 -18.09 0.20
N THR A 93 1.92 -17.38 -0.93
CA THR A 93 0.86 -16.47 -1.43
C THR A 93 -0.44 -17.24 -1.71
N ASN A 94 -0.38 -18.46 -2.22
CA ASN A 94 -1.55 -19.32 -2.41
C ASN A 94 -2.31 -19.63 -1.10
N LYS A 95 -1.60 -19.83 0.02
CA LYS A 95 -2.24 -20.02 1.33
C LYS A 95 -2.97 -18.76 1.78
N VAL A 96 -2.31 -17.60 1.61
CA VAL A 96 -2.89 -16.30 1.97
C VAL A 96 -4.01 -15.91 1.01
N ARG A 97 -3.92 -16.24 -0.27
CA ARG A 97 -5.00 -16.09 -1.23
C ARG A 97 -6.29 -16.73 -0.74
N LYS A 98 -6.24 -18.01 -0.33
CA LYS A 98 -7.40 -18.74 0.21
C LYS A 98 -8.00 -18.04 1.43
N LEU A 99 -7.17 -17.45 2.31
CA LEU A 99 -7.65 -16.66 3.44
C LEU A 99 -8.43 -15.44 2.97
N PHE A 100 -7.90 -14.68 2.00
CA PHE A 100 -8.58 -13.48 1.50
C PHE A 100 -9.84 -13.80 0.69
N GLU A 101 -9.86 -14.87 -0.08
CA GLU A 101 -11.04 -15.31 -0.85
C GLU A 101 -12.22 -15.66 0.05
N GLN A 102 -11.99 -16.23 1.24
CA GLN A 102 -13.05 -16.49 2.22
C GLN A 102 -13.76 -15.21 2.70
N ARG A 103 -13.03 -14.10 2.78
CA ARG A 103 -13.57 -12.84 3.32
C ARG A 103 -13.99 -11.85 2.23
N PHE A 104 -13.31 -11.86 1.10
CA PHE A 104 -13.46 -10.91 0.01
C PHE A 104 -13.78 -11.62 -1.29
N MET A 105 -15.01 -12.12 -1.40
CA MET A 105 -15.49 -12.76 -2.62
C MET A 105 -15.49 -11.75 -3.78
N ASN A 106 -15.14 -12.22 -4.97
CA ASN A 106 -15.15 -11.43 -6.21
C ASN A 106 -14.14 -10.27 -6.28
N LYS A 107 -13.06 -10.32 -5.48
CA LYS A 107 -11.94 -9.37 -5.62
C LYS A 107 -10.85 -9.96 -6.53
N THR A 108 -10.26 -9.10 -7.35
CA THR A 108 -9.09 -9.50 -8.13
C THR A 108 -7.90 -9.69 -7.20
N ILE A 109 -7.33 -10.88 -7.14
CA ILE A 109 -6.09 -11.14 -6.39
C ILE A 109 -4.95 -11.23 -7.39
N ILE A 110 -3.97 -10.34 -7.23
CA ILE A 110 -2.77 -10.26 -8.06
C ILE A 110 -1.60 -10.85 -7.26
N GLU A 111 -1.05 -11.96 -7.74
CA GLU A 111 0.13 -12.59 -7.15
C GLU A 111 1.37 -12.23 -7.95
N THR A 112 2.44 -11.86 -7.25
CA THR A 112 3.73 -11.48 -7.85
C THR A 112 4.87 -11.69 -6.84
N ASP A 113 6.10 -11.35 -7.18
CA ASP A 113 7.19 -11.31 -6.21
C ASP A 113 7.03 -10.11 -5.25
N SER A 114 7.71 -10.20 -4.09
CA SER A 114 7.57 -9.19 -3.03
C SER A 114 8.06 -7.82 -3.46
N THR A 115 9.15 -7.74 -4.22
CA THR A 115 9.73 -6.47 -4.68
C THR A 115 8.79 -5.73 -5.63
N THR A 116 8.16 -6.47 -6.56
CA THR A 116 7.13 -5.91 -7.46
C THR A 116 5.91 -5.42 -6.68
N ALA A 117 5.44 -6.18 -5.70
CA ALA A 117 4.30 -5.76 -4.86
C ALA A 117 4.63 -4.49 -4.05
N GLU A 118 5.82 -4.39 -3.48
CA GLU A 118 6.33 -3.20 -2.78
C GLU A 118 6.41 -1.99 -3.73
N PHE A 119 6.92 -2.20 -4.94
CA PHE A 119 7.02 -1.14 -5.96
C PHE A 119 5.63 -0.62 -6.37
N ILE A 120 4.64 -1.50 -6.55
CA ILE A 120 3.25 -1.10 -6.86
C ILE A 120 2.71 -0.17 -5.77
N LYS A 121 2.98 -0.43 -4.47
CA LYS A 121 2.56 0.47 -3.39
C LYS A 121 3.19 1.85 -3.52
N TYR A 122 4.49 1.93 -3.76
CA TYR A 122 5.19 3.19 -3.95
C TYR A 122 4.70 3.95 -5.18
N MET A 123 4.54 3.25 -6.30
CA MET A 123 4.04 3.83 -7.54
C MET A 123 2.67 4.50 -7.33
N ASN A 124 1.73 3.82 -6.67
CA ASN A 124 0.42 4.40 -6.35
C ASN A 124 0.54 5.65 -5.47
N ASN A 125 1.28 5.54 -4.36
CA ASN A 125 1.40 6.66 -3.40
C ASN A 125 2.06 7.88 -4.05
N THR A 126 3.15 7.66 -4.82
CA THR A 126 3.86 8.74 -5.51
C THR A 126 2.99 9.37 -6.60
N PHE A 127 2.25 8.58 -7.35
CA PHE A 127 1.33 9.08 -8.36
C PHE A 127 0.25 9.98 -7.76
N PHE A 128 -0.38 9.55 -6.66
CA PHE A 128 -1.40 10.37 -5.99
C PHE A 128 -0.81 11.64 -5.37
N ALA A 129 0.36 11.55 -4.74
CA ALA A 129 1.05 12.73 -4.22
C ALA A 129 1.39 13.74 -5.33
N SER A 130 1.81 13.25 -6.51
CA SER A 130 2.07 14.10 -7.67
C SER A 130 0.79 14.75 -8.20
N LYS A 131 -0.33 14.03 -8.25
CA LYS A 131 -1.63 14.61 -8.62
C LYS A 131 -2.01 15.77 -7.68
N VAL A 132 -1.95 15.54 -6.38
CA VAL A 132 -2.25 16.59 -5.38
C VAL A 132 -1.34 17.81 -5.57
N SER A 133 -0.04 17.59 -5.76
CA SER A 133 0.94 18.67 -5.97
C SER A 133 0.62 19.50 -7.21
N ILE A 134 0.37 18.85 -8.35
CA ILE A 134 0.03 19.51 -9.61
C ILE A 134 -1.27 20.30 -9.48
N MET A 135 -2.30 19.74 -8.84
CA MET A 135 -3.59 20.41 -8.66
C MET A 135 -3.48 21.64 -7.76
N ASN A 136 -2.65 21.58 -6.72
CA ASN A 136 -2.35 22.75 -5.89
C ASN A 136 -1.69 23.89 -6.70
N GLU A 137 -0.78 23.56 -7.63
CA GLU A 137 -0.16 24.59 -8.49
C GLU A 137 -1.20 25.20 -9.47
N PHE A 138 -2.06 24.39 -10.08
CA PHE A 138 -3.16 24.89 -10.91
C PHE A 138 -4.14 25.75 -10.12
N TYR A 139 -4.48 25.37 -8.89
CA TYR A 139 -5.33 26.18 -8.02
C TYR A 139 -4.72 27.55 -7.72
N ARG A 140 -3.42 27.59 -7.39
CA ARG A 140 -2.70 28.87 -7.15
C ARG A 140 -2.69 29.74 -8.41
N LEU A 141 -2.46 29.13 -9.58
CA LEU A 141 -2.49 29.84 -10.85
C LEU A 141 -3.90 30.39 -11.14
N ALA A 142 -4.94 29.57 -11.00
CA ALA A 142 -6.33 29.96 -11.19
C ALA A 142 -6.70 31.18 -10.34
N LYS A 143 -6.32 31.17 -9.06
CA LYS A 143 -6.51 32.36 -8.17
C LYS A 143 -5.78 33.61 -8.68
N LYS A 144 -4.55 33.44 -9.16
CA LYS A 144 -3.74 34.57 -9.64
C LYS A 144 -4.32 35.23 -10.90
N VAL A 145 -4.93 34.43 -11.79
CA VAL A 145 -5.48 34.92 -13.07
C VAL A 145 -7.00 35.15 -13.05
N GLY A 146 -7.65 34.94 -11.89
CA GLY A 146 -9.09 35.21 -11.70
C GLY A 146 -10.01 34.17 -12.32
N VAL A 147 -9.55 32.91 -12.44
CA VAL A 147 -10.37 31.77 -12.94
C VAL A 147 -11.26 31.25 -11.82
N ASP A 148 -12.52 30.95 -12.16
CA ASP A 148 -13.41 30.16 -11.31
C ASP A 148 -12.90 28.73 -11.24
N TRP A 149 -12.32 28.38 -10.08
CA TRP A 149 -11.71 27.07 -9.88
C TRP A 149 -12.69 25.92 -9.96
N ASP A 150 -13.88 26.06 -9.40
CA ASP A 150 -14.85 24.98 -9.34
C ASP A 150 -15.36 24.63 -10.75
N THR A 151 -15.64 25.64 -11.56
CA THR A 151 -16.01 25.46 -12.97
C THR A 151 -14.84 24.86 -13.76
N ALA A 152 -13.62 25.33 -13.56
CA ALA A 152 -12.44 24.80 -14.24
C ALA A 152 -12.17 23.33 -13.86
N LEU A 153 -12.24 22.99 -12.57
CA LEU A 153 -12.09 21.63 -12.09
C LEU A 153 -13.18 20.70 -12.64
N TYR A 154 -14.43 21.14 -12.62
CA TYR A 154 -15.55 20.39 -13.21
C TYR A 154 -15.32 20.10 -14.69
N GLY A 155 -14.93 21.09 -15.47
CA GLY A 155 -14.59 20.93 -16.88
C GLY A 155 -13.44 19.96 -17.10
N PHE A 156 -12.41 20.04 -16.25
CA PHE A 156 -11.22 19.17 -16.31
C PHE A 156 -11.58 17.71 -16.04
N VAL A 157 -12.33 17.41 -14.97
CA VAL A 157 -12.71 16.03 -14.63
C VAL A 157 -13.80 15.44 -15.51
N SER A 158 -14.49 16.28 -16.32
CA SER A 158 -15.47 15.81 -17.29
C SER A 158 -14.84 15.04 -18.47
N ASP A 159 -13.53 15.15 -18.68
CA ASP A 159 -12.81 14.28 -19.58
C ASP A 159 -12.67 12.87 -18.94
N GLN A 160 -13.31 11.87 -19.55
CA GLN A 160 -13.35 10.48 -19.06
C GLN A 160 -11.97 9.83 -18.89
N ARG A 161 -10.91 10.40 -19.46
CA ARG A 161 -9.53 9.96 -19.27
C ARG A 161 -8.94 10.45 -17.94
N ILE A 162 -9.60 11.41 -17.30
CA ILE A 162 -9.18 12.00 -16.02
C ILE A 162 -10.00 11.37 -14.89
N GLY A 163 -9.34 10.59 -14.04
CA GLY A 163 -9.97 10.11 -12.80
C GLY A 163 -10.00 11.21 -11.75
N ASP A 164 -11.13 11.42 -11.09
CA ASP A 164 -11.40 12.52 -10.14
C ASP A 164 -10.73 12.38 -8.78
N SER A 165 -10.22 11.21 -8.43
CA SER A 165 -9.56 10.98 -7.13
C SER A 165 -8.30 11.84 -6.95
N HIS A 166 -8.14 12.46 -5.78
CA HIS A 166 -6.98 13.27 -5.39
C HIS A 166 -6.80 14.57 -6.22
N LEU A 167 -7.89 15.15 -6.74
CA LEU A 167 -7.85 16.39 -7.51
C LEU A 167 -8.42 17.61 -6.75
N HIS A 168 -9.13 17.39 -5.64
CA HIS A 168 -9.71 18.47 -4.83
C HIS A 168 -8.65 19.08 -3.90
N VAL A 169 -8.57 20.41 -3.92
CA VAL A 169 -7.65 21.24 -3.12
C VAL A 169 -8.36 21.78 -1.89
#